data_f9d7c5f9e81721468f00a31b9a3293b1
#
_entry.id   f9d7c5f9e81721468f00a31b9a3293b1
#
_cell.length_a   1.000
_cell.length_b   1.000
_cell.length_c   1.000
_cell.angle_alpha   90.00
_cell.angle_beta   90.00
_cell.angle_gamma   90.00
#
_symmetry.space_group_name_H-M   'P 1'
#
loop_
_entity.id
_entity.type
_entity.pdbx_description
1 polymer ?
#
loop_
_entity_poly.entity_id
_entity_poly.type
_entity_poly.pdbx_seq_one_letter_code
_entity_poly.pdbx_strand_id
1 'polypeptide(L)'
;LFDFDFDTMASMWSVPNEQFREIAKQAMKDHIITLDNIGSVVSMDKIANQLIEEYETYFNRKLNPGGMTIDEIERAGEMGAFLRSDSFLNYMDDTNGSSHRKPLKIARNVFIHYDKMEMDGEEIAGSFRVENGKIHSAKIEGSNTEMESAVVGKPFDDWKGIIGRLETIS
;
A
#
# COMPACT_ATOMS: atom_id res chain seq x y z
N LEU A 1 7.75 -13.14 2.95
CA LEU A 1 6.32 -13.31 2.73
C LEU A 1 6.09 -14.61 1.99
N PHE A 2 5.29 -15.55 2.55
CA PHE A 2 5.05 -16.85 1.95
C PHE A 2 4.01 -16.75 0.83
N ASP A 3 2.84 -16.22 1.17
CA ASP A 3 1.73 -15.92 0.28
C ASP A 3 1.13 -14.56 0.66
N PHE A 4 0.36 -13.94 -0.24
CA PHE A 4 -0.27 -12.64 0.00
C PHE A 4 -1.55 -12.48 -0.81
N ASP A 5 -2.66 -12.33 -0.12
CA ASP A 5 -3.96 -12.03 -0.72
C ASP A 5 -4.11 -10.52 -0.96
N PHE A 6 -3.78 -10.10 -2.18
CA PHE A 6 -3.86 -8.69 -2.60
C PHE A 6 -5.29 -8.16 -2.60
N ASP A 7 -6.27 -8.99 -2.92
CA ASP A 7 -7.66 -8.58 -3.01
C ASP A 7 -8.24 -8.33 -1.63
N THR A 8 -8.04 -9.24 -0.69
CA THR A 8 -8.44 -9.04 0.71
C THR A 8 -7.72 -7.84 1.31
N MET A 9 -6.40 -7.69 1.11
CA MET A 9 -5.66 -6.55 1.64
C MET A 9 -6.17 -5.23 1.11
N ALA A 10 -6.37 -5.11 -0.20
CA ALA A 10 -6.89 -3.89 -0.82
C ALA A 10 -8.31 -3.56 -0.36
N SER A 11 -9.16 -4.58 -0.14
CA SER A 11 -10.55 -4.39 0.30
C SER A 11 -10.67 -3.79 1.70
N MET A 12 -9.68 -4.02 2.58
CA MET A 12 -9.68 -3.51 3.95
C MET A 12 -9.34 -2.02 4.05
N TRP A 13 -8.80 -1.41 3.00
CA TRP A 13 -8.39 -0.01 3.05
C TRP A 13 -9.58 0.96 2.91
N SER A 14 -9.63 1.95 3.80
CA SER A 14 -10.44 3.15 3.59
C SER A 14 -9.74 4.05 2.58
N VAL A 15 -10.23 4.07 1.35
CA VAL A 15 -9.63 4.80 0.21
C VAL A 15 -10.55 5.88 -0.31
N PRO A 16 -10.03 6.89 -1.04
CA PRO A 16 -10.85 7.97 -1.60
C PRO A 16 -11.91 7.48 -2.59
N ASN A 17 -11.53 6.56 -3.48
CA ASN A 17 -12.39 5.99 -4.51
C ASN A 17 -11.87 4.61 -4.96
N GLU A 18 -12.64 3.93 -5.82
CA GLU A 18 -12.27 2.60 -6.31
C GLU A 18 -11.07 2.63 -7.27
N GLN A 19 -10.90 3.70 -8.03
CA GLN A 19 -9.74 3.87 -8.92
C GLN A 19 -8.43 3.91 -8.14
N PHE A 20 -8.41 4.57 -6.98
CA PHE A 20 -7.25 4.55 -6.06
C PHE A 20 -6.96 3.13 -5.57
N ARG A 21 -8.00 2.38 -5.18
CA ARG A 21 -7.88 0.99 -4.71
C ARG A 21 -7.24 0.10 -5.78
N GLU A 22 -7.71 0.18 -7.02
CA GLU A 22 -7.19 -0.62 -8.12
C GLU A 22 -5.73 -0.29 -8.47
N ILE A 23 -5.38 1.00 -8.52
CA ILE A 23 -3.98 1.43 -8.74
C ILE A 23 -3.08 0.93 -7.60
N ALA A 24 -3.52 1.03 -6.35
CA ALA A 24 -2.76 0.58 -5.20
C ALA A 24 -2.60 -0.95 -5.19
N LYS A 25 -3.66 -1.69 -5.50
CA LYS A 25 -3.62 -3.15 -5.64
C LYS A 25 -2.64 -3.59 -6.74
N GLN A 26 -2.70 -2.95 -7.90
CA GLN A 26 -1.77 -3.25 -8.99
C GLN A 26 -0.32 -2.93 -8.61
N ALA A 27 -0.09 -1.80 -7.95
CA ALA A 27 1.26 -1.45 -7.48
C ALA A 27 1.80 -2.46 -6.46
N MET A 28 0.95 -3.01 -5.58
CA MET A 28 1.36 -4.09 -4.68
C MET A 28 1.75 -5.35 -5.47
N LYS A 29 0.94 -5.77 -6.45
CA LYS A 29 1.23 -6.94 -7.28
C LYS A 29 2.57 -6.83 -8.02
N ASP A 30 2.93 -5.63 -8.43
CA ASP A 30 4.17 -5.37 -9.17
C ASP A 30 5.41 -5.33 -8.26
N HIS A 31 5.24 -5.03 -6.97
CA HIS A 31 6.36 -4.80 -6.05
C HIS A 31 6.48 -5.81 -4.90
N ILE A 32 5.45 -6.59 -4.63
CA ILE A 32 5.46 -7.62 -3.59
C ILE A 32 5.64 -8.98 -4.25
N ILE A 33 6.76 -9.63 -3.94
CA ILE A 33 7.04 -10.99 -4.37
C ILE A 33 6.89 -11.91 -3.17
N THR A 34 6.14 -13.00 -3.34
CA THR A 34 5.98 -14.05 -2.35
C THR A 34 6.80 -15.29 -2.73
N LEU A 35 7.08 -16.15 -1.77
CA LEU A 35 7.77 -17.42 -2.05
C LEU A 35 6.98 -18.31 -3.01
N ASP A 36 5.66 -18.24 -2.92
CA ASP A 36 4.75 -18.96 -3.81
C ASP A 36 4.87 -18.46 -5.27
N ASN A 37 4.99 -17.14 -5.47
CA ASN A 37 5.13 -16.54 -6.81
C ASN A 37 6.45 -16.90 -7.53
N ILE A 38 7.53 -17.18 -6.79
CA ILE A 38 8.81 -17.57 -7.39
C ILE A 38 8.89 -19.07 -7.70
N GLY A 39 7.77 -19.79 -7.56
CA GLY A 39 7.68 -21.22 -7.91
C GLY A 39 8.44 -22.13 -6.98
N SER A 40 8.78 -21.69 -5.79
CA SER A 40 9.44 -22.50 -4.78
C SER A 40 8.41 -23.43 -4.13
N VAL A 41 8.51 -24.74 -4.41
CA VAL A 41 7.71 -25.76 -3.71
C VAL A 41 8.27 -25.96 -2.29
N VAL A 42 8.21 -24.91 -1.48
CA VAL A 42 8.69 -24.95 -0.10
C VAL A 42 7.49 -24.82 0.82
N SER A 43 7.23 -25.82 1.65
CA SER A 43 6.19 -25.71 2.68
C SER A 43 6.64 -24.79 3.81
N MET A 44 5.67 -24.17 4.50
CA MET A 44 5.92 -23.36 5.68
C MET A 44 6.71 -24.14 6.75
N ASP A 45 6.37 -25.42 6.95
CA ASP A 45 7.05 -26.29 7.91
C ASP A 45 8.52 -26.48 7.57
N LYS A 46 8.85 -26.63 6.27
CA LYS A 46 10.25 -26.74 5.85
C LYS A 46 11.04 -25.47 6.14
N ILE A 47 10.45 -24.30 5.89
CA ILE A 47 11.07 -23.02 6.21
C ILE A 47 11.26 -22.88 7.72
N ALA A 48 10.24 -23.18 8.51
CA ALA A 48 10.30 -23.10 9.97
C ALA A 48 11.41 -24.02 10.52
N ASN A 49 11.46 -25.25 10.07
CA ASN A 49 12.51 -26.21 10.50
C ASN A 49 13.91 -25.71 10.12
N GLN A 50 14.10 -25.21 8.91
CA GLN A 50 15.39 -24.68 8.48
C GLN A 50 15.81 -23.44 9.30
N LEU A 51 14.86 -22.55 9.59
CA LEU A 51 15.12 -21.40 10.47
C LEU A 51 15.55 -21.87 11.88
N ILE A 52 14.88 -22.88 12.45
CA ILE A 52 15.23 -23.45 13.75
C ILE A 52 16.67 -24.00 13.71
N GLU A 53 17.02 -24.79 12.70
CA GLU A 53 18.36 -25.34 12.55
C GLU A 53 19.45 -24.27 12.43
N GLU A 54 19.19 -23.22 11.65
CA GLU A 54 20.11 -22.08 11.51
C GLU A 54 20.27 -21.31 12.82
N TYR A 55 19.19 -21.04 13.56
CA TYR A 55 19.24 -20.40 14.86
C TYR A 55 19.98 -21.26 15.88
N GLU A 56 19.72 -22.55 15.96
CA GLU A 56 20.44 -23.47 16.85
C GLU A 56 21.95 -23.46 16.57
N THR A 57 22.33 -23.49 15.29
CA THR A 57 23.71 -23.41 14.84
C THR A 57 24.35 -22.08 15.21
N TYR A 58 23.71 -20.99 14.91
CA TYR A 58 24.25 -19.64 15.15
C TYR A 58 24.44 -19.33 16.64
N PHE A 59 23.47 -19.71 17.48
CA PHE A 59 23.55 -19.47 18.93
C PHE A 59 24.21 -20.61 19.70
N ASN A 60 24.61 -21.69 19.05
CA ASN A 60 25.10 -22.92 19.66
C ASN A 60 24.21 -23.39 20.82
N ARG A 61 22.91 -23.41 20.62
CA ARG A 61 21.88 -23.80 21.60
C ARG A 61 20.75 -24.55 20.92
N LYS A 62 20.20 -25.54 21.62
CA LYS A 62 18.97 -26.22 21.18
C LYS A 62 17.75 -25.40 21.53
N LEU A 63 16.84 -25.24 20.56
CA LEU A 63 15.52 -24.66 20.72
C LEU A 63 14.55 -25.78 21.09
N ASN A 64 13.87 -25.63 22.20
CA ASN A 64 12.84 -26.58 22.61
C ASN A 64 11.45 -25.97 22.30
N PRO A 65 10.56 -26.72 21.65
CA PRO A 65 9.18 -26.29 21.53
C PRO A 65 8.56 -26.02 22.88
N GLY A 66 7.92 -24.88 23.03
CA GLY A 66 7.26 -24.46 24.26
C GLY A 66 5.91 -23.83 23.96
N GLY A 67 5.00 -23.90 24.94
CA GLY A 67 3.78 -23.11 24.92
C GLY A 67 4.06 -21.67 25.38
N MET A 68 3.16 -20.75 25.07
CA MET A 68 3.18 -19.40 25.65
C MET A 68 2.99 -19.46 27.15
N THR A 69 3.75 -18.67 27.89
CA THR A 69 3.55 -18.45 29.31
C THR A 69 2.25 -17.67 29.57
N ILE A 70 1.75 -17.71 30.81
CA ILE A 70 0.57 -16.94 31.20
C ILE A 70 0.80 -15.45 30.94
N ASP A 71 1.96 -14.91 31.31
CA ASP A 71 2.32 -13.50 31.09
C ASP A 71 2.34 -13.12 29.58
N GLU A 72 2.80 -14.02 28.71
CA GLU A 72 2.79 -13.80 27.26
C GLU A 72 1.36 -13.79 26.71
N ILE A 73 0.48 -14.68 27.20
CA ILE A 73 -0.92 -14.72 26.80
C ILE A 73 -1.65 -13.46 27.27
N GLU A 74 -1.42 -12.99 28.50
CA GLU A 74 -2.00 -11.76 29.03
C GLU A 74 -1.54 -10.54 28.20
N ARG A 75 -0.23 -10.40 27.95
CA ARG A 75 0.31 -9.31 27.12
C ARG A 75 -0.21 -9.35 25.69
N ALA A 76 -0.35 -10.53 25.11
CA ALA A 76 -0.94 -10.67 23.77
C ALA A 76 -2.42 -10.22 23.75
N GLY A 77 -3.16 -10.52 24.82
CA GLY A 77 -4.53 -10.05 25.03
C GLY A 77 -4.62 -8.53 25.13
N GLU A 78 -3.77 -7.91 25.95
CA GLU A 78 -3.69 -6.45 26.13
C GLU A 78 -3.31 -5.75 24.82
N MET A 79 -2.29 -6.26 24.12
CA MET A 79 -1.87 -5.73 22.83
C MET A 79 -2.98 -5.86 21.78
N GLY A 80 -3.65 -7.02 21.74
CA GLY A 80 -4.79 -7.23 20.85
C GLY A 80 -5.97 -6.28 21.13
N ALA A 81 -6.22 -5.95 22.41
CA ALA A 81 -7.21 -4.95 22.79
C ALA A 81 -6.80 -3.54 22.37
N PHE A 82 -5.52 -3.17 22.59
CA PHE A 82 -4.97 -1.89 22.16
C PHE A 82 -5.06 -1.70 20.65
N LEU A 83 -4.64 -2.68 19.85
CA LEU A 83 -4.66 -2.62 18.38
C LEU A 83 -6.09 -2.50 17.80
N ARG A 84 -7.11 -2.89 18.57
CA ARG A 84 -8.53 -2.75 18.20
C ARG A 84 -9.19 -1.52 18.81
N SER A 85 -8.48 -0.74 19.61
CA SER A 85 -9.03 0.44 20.26
C SER A 85 -9.21 1.60 19.26
N ASP A 86 -10.22 2.43 19.50
CA ASP A 86 -10.43 3.65 18.72
C ASP A 86 -9.22 4.57 18.78
N SER A 87 -8.49 4.60 19.89
CA SER A 87 -7.28 5.41 20.02
C SER A 87 -6.16 4.97 19.07
N PHE A 88 -5.99 3.66 18.84
CA PHE A 88 -5.02 3.16 17.87
C PHE A 88 -5.49 3.36 16.43
N LEU A 89 -6.75 3.02 16.15
CA LEU A 89 -7.33 3.14 14.81
C LEU A 89 -7.36 4.60 14.36
N ASN A 90 -7.77 5.52 15.24
CA ASN A 90 -7.82 6.95 14.93
C ASN A 90 -6.44 7.64 14.95
N TYR A 91 -5.43 7.04 15.59
CA TYR A 91 -4.05 7.56 15.53
C TYR A 91 -3.48 7.54 14.11
N MET A 92 -3.89 6.58 13.31
CA MET A 92 -3.49 6.46 11.90
C MET A 92 -4.36 7.35 10.98
N ASP A 93 -5.55 7.73 11.45
CA ASP A 93 -6.47 8.61 10.74
C ASP A 93 -6.17 10.04 11.17
N ASP A 94 -5.29 10.72 10.45
CA ASP A 94 -4.95 12.12 10.70
C ASP A 94 -6.16 12.99 10.31
N THR A 95 -7.16 13.01 11.20
CA THR A 95 -8.44 13.71 11.06
C THR A 95 -8.32 15.22 11.14
N ASN A 96 -7.11 15.77 11.19
CA ASN A 96 -6.84 17.20 11.14
C ASN A 96 -7.01 17.77 9.72
N GLY A 97 -8.20 17.64 9.14
CA GLY A 97 -8.75 18.57 8.14
C GLY A 97 -7.89 19.00 6.95
N SER A 98 -6.72 18.43 6.74
CA SER A 98 -5.96 18.70 5.52
C SER A 98 -6.60 17.92 4.38
N SER A 99 -7.09 18.63 3.38
CA SER A 99 -7.70 18.10 2.16
C SER A 99 -6.73 17.21 1.34
N HIS A 100 -5.50 17.05 1.80
CA HIS A 100 -4.49 16.22 1.17
C HIS A 100 -4.24 14.97 2.02
N ARG A 101 -4.84 13.85 1.63
CA ARG A 101 -4.49 12.56 2.21
C ARG A 101 -3.00 12.29 1.98
N LYS A 102 -2.31 11.80 3.02
CA LYS A 102 -0.92 11.38 2.88
C LYS A 102 -0.83 10.29 1.80
N PRO A 103 0.19 10.31 0.94
CA PRO A 103 0.35 9.29 -0.07
C PRO A 103 0.54 7.91 0.58
N LEU A 104 -0.10 6.89 0.01
CA LEU A 104 0.08 5.51 0.43
C LEU A 104 1.40 4.98 -0.12
N LYS A 105 2.33 4.63 0.77
CA LYS A 105 3.61 4.05 0.38
C LYS A 105 3.47 2.55 0.15
N ILE A 106 3.77 2.09 -1.04
CA ILE A 106 3.75 0.66 -1.43
C ILE A 106 5.15 0.04 -1.30
N ALA A 107 6.18 0.72 -1.83
CA ALA A 107 7.55 0.26 -1.82
C ALA A 107 8.52 1.45 -1.73
N ARG A 108 9.83 1.20 -1.79
CA ARG A 108 10.82 2.28 -1.84
C ARG A 108 10.60 3.12 -3.10
N ASN A 109 10.34 4.42 -2.90
CA ASN A 109 10.07 5.39 -3.96
C ASN A 109 8.81 5.10 -4.80
N VAL A 110 7.88 4.28 -4.30
CA VAL A 110 6.59 3.97 -4.94
C VAL A 110 5.47 4.40 -4.02
N PHE A 111 4.67 5.35 -4.47
CA PHE A 111 3.59 5.98 -3.71
C PHE A 111 2.32 6.05 -4.55
N ILE A 112 1.18 5.90 -3.90
CA ILE A 112 -0.13 6.18 -4.50
C ILE A 112 -0.63 7.50 -3.92
N HIS A 113 -0.85 8.46 -4.79
CA HIS A 113 -1.37 9.78 -4.46
C HIS A 113 -2.84 9.88 -4.87
N TYR A 114 -3.61 10.62 -4.09
CA TYR A 114 -4.91 11.14 -4.48
C TYR A 114 -4.86 12.65 -4.37
N ASP A 115 -5.16 13.34 -5.45
CA ASP A 115 -5.11 14.81 -5.47
C ASP A 115 -6.28 15.34 -6.29
N LYS A 116 -6.61 16.61 -6.07
CA LYS A 116 -7.74 17.31 -6.67
C LYS A 116 -7.30 18.65 -7.24
N MET A 117 -8.00 19.08 -8.27
CA MET A 117 -7.91 20.43 -8.81
C MET A 117 -9.31 20.94 -9.13
N GLU A 118 -9.47 22.23 -9.11
CA GLU A 118 -10.66 22.93 -9.61
C GLU A 118 -10.36 23.45 -11.01
N MET A 119 -11.27 23.20 -11.94
CA MET A 119 -11.16 23.68 -13.31
C MET A 119 -12.56 23.98 -13.86
N ASP A 120 -12.75 25.19 -14.38
CA ASP A 120 -14.03 25.71 -14.90
C ASP A 120 -15.22 25.58 -13.92
N GLY A 121 -14.94 25.60 -12.61
CA GLY A 121 -15.94 25.46 -11.55
C GLY A 121 -16.29 24.01 -11.22
N GLU A 122 -15.63 23.03 -11.83
CA GLU A 122 -15.76 21.60 -11.52
C GLU A 122 -14.52 21.08 -10.79
N GLU A 123 -14.73 20.19 -9.80
CA GLU A 123 -13.65 19.53 -9.11
C GLU A 123 -13.23 18.26 -9.90
N ILE A 124 -11.98 18.22 -10.34
CA ILE A 124 -11.37 17.07 -10.99
C ILE A 124 -10.47 16.36 -9.97
N ALA A 125 -10.73 15.09 -9.74
CA ALA A 125 -9.93 14.27 -8.85
C ALA A 125 -9.14 13.22 -9.61
N GLY A 126 -7.92 12.93 -9.15
CA GLY A 126 -7.05 11.93 -9.74
C GLY A 126 -6.38 11.02 -8.73
N SER A 127 -6.22 9.77 -9.12
CA SER A 127 -5.45 8.75 -8.41
C SER A 127 -4.20 8.43 -9.24
N PHE A 128 -3.03 8.49 -8.61
CA PHE A 128 -1.75 8.42 -9.32
C PHE A 128 -0.80 7.44 -8.65
N ARG A 129 -0.22 6.52 -9.42
CA ARG A 129 0.96 5.77 -9.01
C ARG A 129 2.19 6.57 -9.39
N VAL A 130 2.97 6.95 -8.41
CA VAL A 130 4.19 7.76 -8.59
C VAL A 130 5.39 6.93 -8.22
N GLU A 131 6.33 6.81 -9.15
CA GLU A 131 7.59 6.11 -8.96
C GLU A 131 8.76 7.06 -9.22
N ASN A 132 9.66 7.18 -8.25
CA ASN A 132 10.80 8.10 -8.33
C ASN A 132 10.39 9.54 -8.70
N GLY A 133 9.25 10.02 -8.21
CA GLY A 133 8.71 11.36 -8.46
C GLY A 133 7.98 11.53 -9.80
N LYS A 134 7.90 10.49 -10.64
CA LYS A 134 7.18 10.53 -11.92
C LYS A 134 5.92 9.68 -11.88
N ILE A 135 4.89 10.12 -12.57
CA ILE A 135 3.64 9.39 -12.71
C ILE A 135 3.88 8.14 -13.58
N HIS A 136 3.68 6.97 -13.00
CA HIS A 136 3.75 5.69 -13.71
C HIS A 136 2.40 5.32 -14.32
N SER A 137 1.32 5.55 -13.57
CA SER A 137 -0.05 5.40 -14.06
C SER A 137 -0.97 6.40 -13.37
N ALA A 138 -2.05 6.76 -14.03
CA ALA A 138 -3.05 7.70 -13.54
C ALA A 138 -4.46 7.23 -13.86
N LYS A 139 -5.41 7.57 -13.00
CA LYS A 139 -6.84 7.53 -13.21
C LYS A 139 -7.44 8.85 -12.76
N ILE A 140 -8.05 9.58 -13.69
CA ILE A 140 -8.59 10.92 -13.46
C ILE A 140 -10.11 10.85 -13.66
N GLU A 141 -10.88 11.29 -12.68
CA GLU A 141 -12.34 11.26 -12.72
C GLU A 141 -12.86 12.17 -13.84
N GLY A 142 -13.82 11.67 -14.61
CA GLY A 142 -14.39 12.41 -15.72
C GLY A 142 -13.50 12.58 -16.95
N SER A 143 -12.23 12.11 -16.90
CA SER A 143 -11.30 12.23 -18.01
C SER A 143 -11.43 11.10 -19.03
N ASN A 144 -10.89 11.35 -20.23
CA ASN A 144 -10.67 10.33 -21.23
C ASN A 144 -9.24 9.73 -21.11
N THR A 145 -8.98 8.67 -21.85
CA THR A 145 -7.69 7.98 -21.89
C THR A 145 -6.53 8.89 -22.36
N GLU A 146 -6.84 9.91 -23.13
CA GLU A 146 -5.84 10.86 -23.64
C GLU A 146 -5.27 11.72 -22.50
N MET A 147 -6.11 12.25 -21.62
CA MET A 147 -5.68 13.01 -20.44
C MET A 147 -4.85 12.16 -19.48
N GLU A 148 -5.28 10.92 -19.22
CA GLU A 148 -4.51 9.99 -18.38
C GLU A 148 -3.12 9.71 -18.99
N SER A 149 -3.07 9.50 -20.31
CA SER A 149 -1.81 9.23 -21.02
C SER A 149 -0.86 10.44 -21.05
N ALA A 150 -1.39 11.65 -21.12
CA ALA A 150 -0.59 12.87 -21.18
C ALA A 150 0.23 13.13 -19.91
N VAL A 151 -0.24 12.69 -18.75
CA VAL A 151 0.46 12.87 -17.48
C VAL A 151 1.46 11.75 -17.19
N VAL A 152 1.35 10.59 -17.81
CA VAL A 152 2.27 9.45 -17.60
C VAL A 152 3.70 9.82 -18.01
N GLY A 153 4.66 9.47 -17.17
CA GLY A 153 6.08 9.79 -17.34
C GLY A 153 6.48 11.20 -16.92
N LYS A 154 5.52 12.06 -16.57
CA LYS A 154 5.77 13.43 -16.11
C LYS A 154 5.98 13.49 -14.58
N PRO A 155 6.64 14.55 -14.06
CA PRO A 155 6.69 14.81 -12.63
C PRO A 155 5.28 14.90 -12.04
N PHE A 156 5.09 14.36 -10.83
CA PHE A 156 3.76 14.39 -10.19
C PHE A 156 3.27 15.84 -9.98
N ASP A 157 4.14 16.75 -9.60
CA ASP A 157 3.77 18.14 -9.32
C ASP A 157 3.24 18.90 -10.55
N ASP A 158 3.52 18.41 -11.75
CA ASP A 158 3.14 19.06 -13.02
C ASP A 158 1.74 18.66 -13.53
N TRP A 159 1.09 17.65 -12.94
CA TRP A 159 -0.13 17.05 -13.51
C TRP A 159 -1.26 18.05 -13.71
N LYS A 160 -1.48 18.97 -12.74
CA LYS A 160 -2.52 20.01 -12.83
C LYS A 160 -2.30 20.95 -14.01
N GLY A 161 -1.07 21.36 -14.21
CA GLY A 161 -0.71 22.23 -15.33
C GLY A 161 -0.78 21.53 -16.70
N ILE A 162 -0.63 20.21 -16.74
CA ILE A 162 -0.75 19.44 -17.97
C ILE A 162 -2.21 19.32 -18.38
N ILE A 163 -3.08 18.93 -17.43
CA ILE A 163 -4.52 18.78 -17.66
C ILE A 163 -5.15 20.12 -18.07
N GLY A 164 -4.84 21.22 -17.34
CA GLY A 164 -5.37 22.55 -17.67
C GLY A 164 -5.00 23.03 -19.07
N ARG A 165 -3.87 22.61 -19.65
CA ARG A 165 -3.50 22.97 -21.03
C ARG A 165 -4.24 22.17 -22.08
N LEU A 166 -4.60 20.91 -21.81
CA LEU A 166 -5.28 20.05 -22.77
C LEU A 166 -6.71 20.50 -23.04
N GLU A 167 -7.43 20.95 -22.02
CA GLU A 167 -8.80 21.45 -22.22
C GLU A 167 -8.88 22.83 -22.90
N THR A 168 -7.84 23.65 -22.74
CA THR A 168 -7.80 24.94 -23.43
C THR A 168 -7.68 24.80 -24.97
N ILE A 169 -7.38 23.60 -25.45
CA ILE A 169 -7.17 23.29 -26.90
C ILE A 169 -8.38 22.54 -27.50
N SER A 170 -9.30 22.05 -26.67
CA SER A 170 -10.51 21.33 -27.10
C SER A 170 -11.71 22.28 -27.22
#